data_af3785ede2876fbb614f6650a5bcb574
#
_entry.id   af3785ede2876fbb614f6650a5bcb574
#
_cell.length_a   1.000
_cell.length_b   1.000
_cell.length_c   1.000
_cell.angle_alpha   90.00
_cell.angle_beta   90.00
_cell.angle_gamma   90.00
#
_symmetry.space_group_name_H-M   'P 1'
#
loop_
_entity.id
_entity.type
_entity.pdbx_description
1 polymer ?
#
loop_
_entity_poly.entity_id
_entity_poly.type
_entity_poly.pdbx_seq_one_letter_code
_entity_poly.pdbx_strand_id
1 'polypeptide(L)'
;MKQKLSIILWVVLPLITFFPKELKACTGITLKAKDGSCIVARTIEWGGNNLNSQYVVVPRGYEQQSYIPGGTTEGMIFTARYGYIGLAVEQEQFVAEGLNEAGLSAGLFYFPQYGKYEAYNPKEKASSIADLQLVSWILGSCKT
;
A
#
# COMPACT_ATOMS: atom_id res chain seq x y z
N MET A 1 41.71 20.83 -28.48
CA MET A 1 41.12 20.08 -27.36
C MET A 1 39.74 20.61 -26.94
N LYS A 2 39.52 21.90 -26.81
CA LYS A 2 38.24 22.50 -26.36
C LYS A 2 37.03 22.17 -27.26
N GLN A 3 37.19 22.14 -28.59
CA GLN A 3 36.13 21.83 -29.54
C GLN A 3 35.62 20.37 -29.46
N LYS A 4 36.54 19.40 -29.26
CA LYS A 4 36.15 17.97 -29.11
C LYS A 4 35.38 17.72 -27.83
N LEU A 5 35.74 18.42 -26.74
CA LEU A 5 35.04 18.32 -25.47
C LEU A 5 33.61 18.88 -25.55
N SER A 6 33.42 19.98 -26.30
CA SER A 6 32.11 20.60 -26.52
C SER A 6 31.18 19.68 -27.32
N ILE A 7 31.66 19.00 -28.36
CA ILE A 7 30.86 18.07 -29.16
C ILE A 7 30.41 16.86 -28.32
N ILE A 8 31.31 16.33 -27.50
CA ILE A 8 30.96 15.20 -26.60
C ILE A 8 29.87 15.62 -25.61
N LEU A 9 29.93 16.82 -25.05
CA LEU A 9 28.92 17.33 -24.14
C LEU A 9 27.55 17.48 -24.80
N TRP A 10 27.49 17.94 -26.06
CA TRP A 10 26.27 18.09 -26.84
C TRP A 10 25.63 16.76 -27.28
N VAL A 11 26.43 15.70 -27.38
CA VAL A 11 25.94 14.36 -27.72
C VAL A 11 25.50 13.56 -26.48
N VAL A 12 26.22 13.70 -25.37
CA VAL A 12 25.95 12.97 -24.13
C VAL A 12 24.75 13.54 -23.37
N LEU A 13 24.56 14.86 -23.38
CA LEU A 13 23.47 15.53 -22.67
C LEU A 13 22.06 15.06 -23.14
N PRO A 14 21.76 15.01 -24.46
CA PRO A 14 20.48 14.48 -24.91
C PRO A 14 20.33 12.96 -24.69
N LEU A 15 21.40 12.20 -24.63
CA LEU A 15 21.33 10.75 -24.37
C LEU A 15 20.85 10.45 -22.93
N ILE A 16 21.20 11.30 -21.97
CA ILE A 16 20.77 11.16 -20.57
C ILE A 16 19.29 11.55 -20.40
N THR A 17 18.77 12.47 -21.22
CA THR A 17 17.38 12.92 -21.17
C THR A 17 16.39 12.01 -21.91
N PHE A 18 16.87 11.10 -22.76
CA PHE A 18 16.02 10.23 -23.58
C PHE A 18 15.62 8.90 -22.92
N PHE A 19 16.08 8.62 -21.70
CA PHE A 19 15.59 7.49 -20.90
C PHE A 19 14.78 8.01 -19.71
N PRO A 20 13.50 8.37 -19.87
CA PRO A 20 12.62 8.55 -18.74
C PRO A 20 12.51 7.20 -18.04
N LYS A 21 13.26 6.99 -16.97
CA LYS A 21 12.91 5.94 -16.01
C LYS A 21 11.56 6.36 -15.44
N GLU A 22 10.50 5.66 -15.84
CA GLU A 22 9.23 5.76 -15.15
C GLU A 22 9.47 5.34 -13.70
N LEU A 23 9.60 6.33 -12.83
CA LEU A 23 9.64 6.11 -11.39
C LEU A 23 8.22 5.78 -10.96
N LYS A 24 7.89 4.50 -10.99
CA LYS A 24 6.63 3.98 -10.43
C LYS A 24 6.81 3.86 -8.93
N ALA A 25 6.39 4.87 -8.19
CA ALA A 25 6.49 4.89 -6.74
C ALA A 25 5.25 5.54 -6.13
N CYS A 26 4.62 4.82 -5.20
CA CYS A 26 3.60 5.41 -4.34
C CYS A 26 4.21 6.53 -3.51
N THR A 27 3.52 7.66 -3.42
CA THR A 27 3.92 8.80 -2.60
C THR A 27 2.91 9.01 -1.49
N GLY A 28 3.37 9.15 -0.26
CA GLY A 28 2.52 9.46 0.90
C GLY A 28 2.96 10.76 1.55
N ILE A 29 1.98 11.52 2.07
CA ILE A 29 2.21 12.76 2.80
C ILE A 29 1.30 12.79 4.02
N THR A 30 1.84 13.27 5.14
CA THR A 30 1.09 13.57 6.35
C THR A 30 1.29 15.04 6.69
N LEU A 31 0.22 15.79 6.77
CA LEU A 31 0.21 17.19 7.15
C LEU A 31 -0.40 17.31 8.56
N LYS A 32 0.30 17.99 9.45
CA LYS A 32 -0.19 18.27 10.80
C LYS A 32 -0.59 19.74 10.91
N ALA A 33 -1.85 19.97 11.24
CA ALA A 33 -2.37 21.30 11.47
C ALA A 33 -2.01 21.84 12.86
N LYS A 34 -2.17 23.15 13.07
CA LYS A 34 -1.84 23.80 14.36
C LYS A 34 -2.71 23.33 15.52
N ASP A 35 -3.92 22.89 15.26
CA ASP A 35 -4.86 22.32 16.23
C ASP A 35 -4.58 20.86 16.59
N GLY A 36 -3.53 20.28 15.99
CA GLY A 36 -3.13 18.87 16.19
C GLY A 36 -3.81 17.88 15.27
N SER A 37 -4.77 18.30 14.44
CA SER A 37 -5.37 17.43 13.42
C SER A 37 -4.34 17.02 12.36
N CYS A 38 -4.53 15.84 11.77
CA CYS A 38 -3.66 15.31 10.73
C CYS A 38 -4.47 15.02 9.47
N ILE A 39 -3.90 15.37 8.32
CA ILE A 39 -4.39 14.98 7.01
C ILE A 39 -3.38 14.03 6.42
N VAL A 40 -3.84 12.84 6.05
CA VAL A 40 -3.03 11.84 5.34
C VAL A 40 -3.54 11.78 3.91
N ALA A 41 -2.62 11.81 2.96
CA ALA A 41 -2.93 11.67 1.54
C ALA A 41 -1.83 10.87 0.84
N ARG A 42 -2.18 10.19 -0.25
CA ARG A 42 -1.22 9.42 -1.03
C ARG A 42 -1.64 9.31 -2.49
N THR A 43 -0.67 8.94 -3.34
CA THR A 43 -0.91 8.35 -4.64
C THR A 43 -0.74 6.83 -4.58
N ILE A 44 -1.52 6.11 -5.37
CA ILE A 44 -1.33 4.66 -5.58
C ILE A 44 -0.91 4.47 -7.03
N GLU A 45 0.32 4.03 -7.21
CA GLU A 45 0.91 3.80 -8.52
C GLU A 45 1.34 2.34 -8.60
N TRP A 46 0.52 1.51 -9.24
CA TRP A 46 0.75 0.08 -9.35
C TRP A 46 0.63 -0.39 -10.81
N GLY A 47 1.77 -0.43 -11.47
CA GLY A 47 1.90 -1.09 -12.76
C GLY A 47 1.16 -0.50 -13.95
N GLY A 48 0.49 0.65 -13.81
CA GLY A 48 -0.27 1.27 -14.91
C GLY A 48 -1.59 0.57 -15.25
N ASN A 49 -2.03 -0.37 -14.42
CA ASN A 49 -3.31 -1.07 -14.57
C ASN A 49 -4.45 -0.31 -13.89
N ASN A 50 -5.68 -0.60 -14.31
CA ASN A 50 -6.86 -0.18 -13.56
C ASN A 50 -6.89 -0.96 -12.24
N LEU A 51 -6.87 -0.25 -11.13
CA LEU A 51 -6.83 -0.84 -9.78
C LEU A 51 -8.22 -1.24 -9.26
N ASN A 52 -9.27 -1.08 -10.05
CA ASN A 52 -10.66 -1.33 -9.59
C ASN A 52 -10.93 -0.74 -8.21
N SER A 53 -10.47 0.50 -7.99
CA SER A 53 -10.50 1.13 -6.67
C SER A 53 -11.92 1.41 -6.21
N GLN A 54 -12.21 1.11 -4.96
CA GLN A 54 -13.52 1.31 -4.35
C GLN A 54 -13.40 1.73 -2.89
N TYR A 55 -14.37 2.51 -2.40
CA TYR A 55 -14.49 2.78 -0.98
C TYR A 55 -15.23 1.65 -0.29
N VAL A 56 -14.70 1.25 0.86
CA VAL A 56 -15.32 0.24 1.74
C VAL A 56 -15.58 0.83 3.11
N VAL A 57 -16.71 0.46 3.70
CA VAL A 57 -17.05 0.78 5.09
C VAL A 57 -17.22 -0.52 5.84
N VAL A 58 -16.38 -0.73 6.84
CA VAL A 58 -16.36 -1.94 7.64
C VAL A 58 -16.87 -1.61 9.05
N PRO A 59 -18.01 -2.15 9.47
CA PRO A 59 -18.58 -1.91 10.80
C PRO A 59 -17.82 -2.70 11.88
N ARG A 60 -17.98 -2.29 13.14
CA ARG A 60 -17.57 -3.12 14.27
C ARG A 60 -18.23 -4.49 14.22
N GLY A 61 -17.51 -5.51 14.62
CA GLY A 61 -17.98 -6.88 14.65
C GLY A 61 -17.94 -7.60 13.30
N TYR A 62 -17.51 -6.93 12.23
CA TYR A 62 -17.33 -7.57 10.94
C TYR A 62 -16.16 -8.55 11.00
N GLU A 63 -16.42 -9.80 10.65
CA GLU A 63 -15.43 -10.87 10.61
C GLU A 63 -14.87 -11.03 9.20
N GLN A 64 -13.57 -11.17 9.11
CA GLN A 64 -12.84 -11.41 7.88
C GLN A 64 -11.93 -12.62 8.05
N GLN A 65 -11.72 -13.34 6.96
CA GLN A 65 -10.71 -14.39 6.91
C GLN A 65 -9.66 -14.04 5.85
N SER A 66 -8.40 -14.21 6.22
CA SER A 66 -7.29 -13.89 5.36
C SER A 66 -7.09 -14.91 4.25
N TYR A 67 -6.59 -14.43 3.12
CA TYR A 67 -6.09 -15.28 2.04
C TYR A 67 -4.77 -15.92 2.42
N ILE A 68 -4.51 -17.08 1.83
CA ILE A 68 -3.20 -17.75 1.84
C ILE A 68 -2.68 -17.85 0.41
N PRO A 69 -1.40 -18.16 0.21
CA PRO A 69 -0.85 -18.41 -1.12
C PRO A 69 -1.68 -19.45 -1.88
N GLY A 70 -2.05 -19.11 -3.12
CA GLY A 70 -3.00 -19.89 -3.93
C GLY A 70 -4.39 -19.28 -4.00
N GLY A 71 -4.67 -18.22 -3.21
CA GLY A 71 -5.89 -17.41 -3.34
C GLY A 71 -7.11 -17.97 -2.60
N THR A 72 -6.95 -18.95 -1.71
CA THR A 72 -8.03 -19.44 -0.86
C THR A 72 -8.10 -18.66 0.46
N THR A 73 -9.31 -18.50 1.02
CA THR A 73 -9.55 -17.82 2.29
C THR A 73 -9.49 -18.82 3.44
N GLU A 74 -8.27 -19.23 3.78
CA GLU A 74 -8.01 -20.19 4.85
C GLU A 74 -7.01 -19.69 5.89
N GLY A 75 -6.63 -18.42 5.81
CA GLY A 75 -5.72 -17.79 6.74
C GLY A 75 -6.37 -17.37 8.05
N MET A 76 -5.75 -16.45 8.75
CA MET A 76 -6.20 -15.92 10.03
C MET A 76 -7.62 -15.32 9.93
N ILE A 77 -8.47 -15.68 10.89
CA ILE A 77 -9.77 -15.03 11.09
C ILE A 77 -9.57 -13.86 12.05
N PHE A 78 -10.09 -12.70 11.71
CA PHE A 78 -10.05 -11.52 12.56
C PHE A 78 -11.34 -10.72 12.48
N THR A 79 -11.72 -10.14 13.61
CA THR A 79 -12.96 -9.36 13.76
C THR A 79 -12.61 -7.89 13.98
N ALA A 80 -13.27 -7.00 13.27
CA ALA A 80 -13.10 -5.56 13.43
C ALA A 80 -13.63 -5.08 14.80
N ARG A 81 -12.74 -4.74 15.71
CA ARG A 81 -13.07 -4.10 17.00
C ARG A 81 -13.43 -2.63 16.82
N TYR A 82 -12.82 -1.99 15.80
CA TYR A 82 -13.08 -0.62 15.39
C TYR A 82 -13.67 -0.62 13.98
N GLY A 83 -14.75 0.15 13.80
CA GLY A 83 -15.23 0.42 12.46
C GLY A 83 -14.23 1.28 11.69
N TYR A 84 -14.12 1.08 10.40
CA TYR A 84 -13.21 1.85 9.56
C TYR A 84 -13.77 2.08 8.17
N ILE A 85 -13.26 3.13 7.53
CA ILE A 85 -13.45 3.40 6.11
C ILE A 85 -12.11 3.24 5.41
N GLY A 86 -12.09 2.65 4.24
CA GLY A 86 -10.87 2.43 3.48
C GLY A 86 -11.05 2.58 1.99
N LEU A 87 -9.94 2.75 1.29
CA LEU A 87 -9.82 2.62 -0.15
C LEU A 87 -9.26 1.23 -0.45
N ALA A 88 -10.09 0.37 -1.01
CA ALA A 88 -9.70 -0.95 -1.46
C ALA A 88 -9.27 -0.93 -2.92
N VAL A 89 -8.39 -1.85 -3.29
CA VAL A 89 -7.88 -2.05 -4.64
C VAL A 89 -8.08 -3.50 -5.05
N GLU A 90 -8.42 -3.74 -6.31
CA GLU A 90 -8.72 -5.05 -6.90
C GLU A 90 -9.93 -5.76 -6.28
N GLN A 91 -9.99 -5.88 -4.96
CA GLN A 91 -11.06 -6.53 -4.20
C GLN A 91 -11.35 -5.72 -2.93
N GLU A 92 -12.59 -5.80 -2.44
CA GLU A 92 -13.05 -5.09 -1.24
C GLU A 92 -12.25 -5.41 0.04
N GLN A 93 -11.66 -6.60 0.12
CA GLN A 93 -10.86 -7.05 1.26
C GLN A 93 -9.42 -6.47 1.24
N PHE A 94 -8.97 -5.96 0.11
CA PHE A 94 -7.61 -5.44 -0.07
C PHE A 94 -7.55 -3.94 0.15
N VAL A 95 -7.65 -3.52 1.40
CA VAL A 95 -7.63 -2.12 1.79
C VAL A 95 -6.20 -1.58 1.71
N ALA A 96 -5.95 -0.70 0.76
CA ALA A 96 -4.64 -0.09 0.56
C ALA A 96 -4.37 1.07 1.52
N GLU A 97 -5.42 1.77 1.96
CA GLU A 97 -5.36 2.88 2.91
C GLU A 97 -6.70 3.05 3.61
N GLY A 98 -6.70 3.53 4.84
CA GLY A 98 -7.93 3.82 5.56
C GLY A 98 -7.73 4.55 6.87
N LEU A 99 -8.87 4.84 7.50
CA LEU A 99 -8.98 5.51 8.78
C LEU A 99 -10.04 4.79 9.63
N ASN A 100 -9.71 4.48 10.87
CA ASN A 100 -10.68 3.91 11.78
C ASN A 100 -11.35 4.98 12.67
N GLU A 101 -12.42 4.60 13.32
CA GLU A 101 -13.19 5.47 14.22
C GLU A 101 -12.43 5.95 15.46
N ALA A 102 -11.30 5.31 15.79
CA ALA A 102 -10.41 5.73 16.87
C ALA A 102 -9.38 6.78 16.41
N GLY A 103 -9.37 7.15 15.12
CA GLY A 103 -8.45 8.12 14.55
C GLY A 103 -7.13 7.54 14.05
N LEU A 104 -6.98 6.20 14.03
CA LEU A 104 -5.81 5.56 13.44
C LEU A 104 -5.93 5.53 11.92
N SER A 105 -4.92 6.06 11.23
CA SER A 105 -4.72 5.91 9.79
C SER A 105 -3.63 4.88 9.51
N ALA A 106 -3.85 4.03 8.52
CA ALA A 106 -2.88 3.06 8.05
C ALA A 106 -2.90 2.97 6.53
N GLY A 107 -1.74 2.75 5.91
CA GLY A 107 -1.62 2.62 4.47
C GLY A 107 -0.49 1.67 4.07
N LEU A 108 -0.69 0.95 2.98
CA LEU A 108 0.27 0.01 2.42
C LEU A 108 1.11 0.68 1.32
N PHE A 109 2.42 0.57 1.42
CA PHE A 109 3.37 0.98 0.40
C PHE A 109 4.14 -0.23 -0.10
N TYR A 110 4.18 -0.41 -1.41
CA TYR A 110 4.92 -1.49 -2.03
C TYR A 110 6.34 -1.07 -2.39
N PHE A 111 7.32 -1.81 -1.89
CA PHE A 111 8.73 -1.61 -2.18
C PHE A 111 9.29 -2.84 -2.90
N PRO A 112 9.18 -2.91 -4.23
CA PRO A 112 9.74 -4.02 -4.99
C PRO A 112 11.25 -4.14 -4.73
N GLN A 113 11.76 -5.36 -4.60
CA GLN A 113 13.15 -5.71 -4.33
C GLN A 113 13.63 -5.49 -2.88
N TYR A 114 12.94 -4.68 -2.07
CA TYR A 114 13.34 -4.42 -0.67
C TYR A 114 12.40 -5.06 0.35
N GLY A 115 11.16 -5.30 -0.01
CA GLY A 115 10.21 -6.03 0.84
C GLY A 115 10.61 -7.50 0.93
N LYS A 116 10.64 -8.04 2.16
CA LYS A 116 10.83 -9.46 2.41
C LYS A 116 9.64 -9.97 3.19
N TYR A 117 9.13 -11.11 2.74
CA TYR A 117 8.08 -11.84 3.42
C TYR A 117 8.66 -13.15 3.98
N GLU A 118 8.11 -13.60 5.09
CA GLU A 118 8.43 -14.94 5.58
C GLU A 118 7.90 -16.00 4.62
N ALA A 119 8.60 -17.12 4.54
CA ALA A 119 8.13 -18.24 3.76
C ALA A 119 6.83 -18.79 4.35
N TYR A 120 5.83 -18.98 3.51
CA TYR A 120 4.55 -19.53 3.95
C TYR A 120 4.72 -20.93 4.54
N ASN A 121 4.21 -21.13 5.75
CA ASN A 121 4.16 -22.41 6.42
C ASN A 121 2.70 -22.92 6.48
N PRO A 122 2.34 -23.98 5.75
CA PRO A 122 0.97 -24.50 5.77
C PRO A 122 0.47 -24.96 7.15
N LYS A 123 1.38 -25.29 8.08
CA LYS A 123 1.03 -25.68 9.45
C LYS A 123 0.59 -24.50 10.30
N GLU A 124 0.91 -23.27 9.89
CA GLU A 124 0.62 -22.01 10.58
C GLU A 124 -0.41 -21.18 9.84
N LYS A 125 -1.14 -21.78 8.90
CA LYS A 125 -2.09 -21.05 8.05
C LYS A 125 -3.12 -20.25 8.86
N ALA A 126 -3.57 -20.76 10.00
CA ALA A 126 -4.55 -20.10 10.85
C ALA A 126 -4.02 -18.80 11.51
N SER A 127 -2.71 -18.56 11.53
CA SER A 127 -2.08 -17.33 11.98
C SER A 127 -1.48 -16.50 10.85
N SER A 128 -1.63 -16.95 9.60
CA SER A 128 -1.10 -16.26 8.43
C SER A 128 -2.06 -15.17 7.97
N ILE A 129 -1.52 -14.01 7.65
CA ILE A 129 -2.26 -12.89 7.06
C ILE A 129 -1.64 -12.51 5.72
N ALA A 130 -2.48 -12.28 4.71
CA ALA A 130 -2.03 -11.76 3.43
C ALA A 130 -1.56 -10.29 3.58
N ASP A 131 -0.51 -9.93 2.89
CA ASP A 131 0.06 -8.58 2.91
C ASP A 131 -0.97 -7.49 2.54
N LEU A 132 -1.80 -7.75 1.54
CA LEU A 132 -2.86 -6.82 1.10
C LEU A 132 -4.03 -6.70 2.11
N GLN A 133 -4.11 -7.56 3.12
CA GLN A 133 -5.12 -7.50 4.19
C GLN A 133 -4.55 -6.96 5.50
N LEU A 134 -3.25 -6.66 5.56
CA LEU A 134 -2.61 -6.16 6.78
C LEU A 134 -3.20 -4.83 7.24
N VAL A 135 -3.51 -3.92 6.31
CA VAL A 135 -4.14 -2.63 6.63
C VAL A 135 -5.52 -2.82 7.23
N SER A 136 -6.35 -3.72 6.68
CA SER A 136 -7.67 -4.08 7.23
C SER A 136 -7.55 -4.59 8.66
N TRP A 137 -6.59 -5.47 8.92
CA TRP A 137 -6.34 -6.00 10.26
C TRP A 137 -5.89 -4.92 11.24
N ILE A 138 -4.97 -4.03 10.85
CA ILE A 138 -4.49 -2.92 11.68
C ILE A 138 -5.65 -1.98 12.02
N LEU A 139 -6.41 -1.54 11.02
CA LEU A 139 -7.53 -0.61 11.21
C LEU A 139 -8.64 -1.22 12.07
N GLY A 140 -8.92 -2.50 11.89
CA GLY A 140 -9.93 -3.20 12.67
C GLY A 140 -9.49 -3.53 14.09
N SER A 141 -8.20 -3.71 14.36
CA SER A 141 -7.70 -4.26 15.62
C SER A 141 -7.04 -3.23 16.54
N CYS A 142 -6.46 -2.17 15.99
CA CYS A 142 -5.62 -1.23 16.72
C CYS A 142 -6.31 0.13 16.93
N LYS A 143 -5.96 0.79 18.04
CA LYS A 143 -6.44 2.13 18.35
C LYS A 143 -5.40 3.21 18.01
N THR A 144 -4.13 2.87 18.19
CA THR A 144 -2.96 3.75 17.95
C THR A 144 -1.79 2.89 17.49
#